data_69a51f2bb4360bc5b7fef34806bb105f
#
_entry.id   69a51f2bb4360bc5b7fef34806bb105f
#
_cell.length_a   1.000
_cell.length_b   1.000
_cell.length_c   1.000
_cell.angle_alpha   90.00
_cell.angle_beta   90.00
_cell.angle_gamma   90.00
#
_symmetry.space_group_name_H-M   'P 1'
#
loop_
_entity.id
_entity.type
_entity.pdbx_description
1 polymer ?
#
loop_
_entity_poly.entity_id
_entity_poly.type
_entity_poly.pdbx_seq_one_letter_code
_entity_poly.pdbx_strand_id
1 'polypeptide(L)'
;MATRYSDFIKMQDFLPVYDMTDETPNLWQTFIPTNQFCDLLSRSITAITSSDISKRRSMWVRGTFGTGKSHASSVVRHILCDPYDDIEGYLYSIPNDALREQIKAIRKNKRYFPVVLKGVEGAYNISRFRLSLQRETKKALAKAGYEMVVDSDFTEALKWVESHQSRIPELLENNDELASEVSNYDKLVAKLNANDIDVFLHLEEALAADKTYLTSDNISDWLVDVQKKIAEEGIADGLIIFWDEFTSVMDTLQSDRINVLQNIAEKSQKNNVFLYLISHRTERTSVDAKG
;
A
#
# COMPACT_ATOMS: atom_id res chain seq x y z
N MET A 1 -44.91 33.69 -3.81
CA MET A 1 -43.82 33.29 -2.95
C MET A 1 -42.57 33.22 -3.84
N ALA A 2 -41.48 33.89 -3.46
CA ALA A 2 -40.24 33.83 -4.25
C ALA A 2 -39.54 32.47 -3.96
N THR A 3 -39.41 31.67 -4.97
CA THR A 3 -38.70 30.38 -4.90
C THR A 3 -37.21 30.66 -4.68
N ARG A 4 -36.63 30.11 -3.61
CA ARG A 4 -35.22 30.31 -3.29
C ARG A 4 -34.37 29.23 -4.01
N TYR A 5 -33.18 29.58 -4.36
CA TYR A 5 -32.20 28.59 -4.96
C TYR A 5 -32.00 27.35 -4.08
N SER A 6 -32.05 27.51 -2.74
CA SER A 6 -32.01 26.41 -1.78
C SER A 6 -33.14 25.38 -1.93
N ASP A 7 -34.22 25.70 -2.64
CA ASP A 7 -35.34 24.77 -2.86
C ASP A 7 -35.04 23.80 -3.99
N PHE A 8 -34.02 24.10 -4.82
CA PHE A 8 -33.59 23.29 -5.98
C PHE A 8 -32.19 22.71 -5.87
N ILE A 9 -31.36 23.26 -4.99
CA ILE A 9 -29.97 22.83 -4.84
C ILE A 9 -29.79 22.21 -3.44
N LYS A 10 -29.70 20.89 -3.36
CA LYS A 10 -29.18 20.24 -2.17
C LYS A 10 -27.65 20.32 -2.25
N MET A 11 -27.04 21.07 -1.36
CA MET A 11 -25.59 20.97 -1.16
C MET A 11 -25.32 19.57 -0.61
N GLN A 12 -24.57 18.80 -1.37
CA GLN A 12 -23.96 17.57 -0.85
C GLN A 12 -22.81 17.98 0.07
N ASP A 13 -22.68 17.30 1.21
CA ASP A 13 -21.53 17.51 2.09
C ASP A 13 -20.25 17.25 1.30
N PHE A 14 -19.45 18.30 1.15
CA PHE A 14 -18.17 18.21 0.45
C PHE A 14 -17.16 17.57 1.39
N LEU A 15 -16.66 16.38 1.05
CA LEU A 15 -15.53 15.78 1.74
C LEU A 15 -14.25 16.48 1.24
N PRO A 16 -13.58 17.26 2.10
CA PRO A 16 -12.42 18.06 1.66
C PRO A 16 -11.21 17.20 1.29
N VAL A 17 -11.12 15.98 1.81
CA VAL A 17 -10.01 15.04 1.57
C VAL A 17 -10.57 13.65 1.35
N TYR A 18 -10.13 12.99 0.28
CA TYR A 18 -10.42 11.59 0.03
C TYR A 18 -9.30 10.74 0.63
N ASP A 19 -9.64 9.83 1.54
CA ASP A 19 -8.69 8.90 2.18
C ASP A 19 -8.92 7.47 1.68
N MET A 20 -7.94 6.92 1.00
CA MET A 20 -8.01 5.55 0.47
C MET A 20 -7.88 4.47 1.55
N THR A 21 -7.38 4.82 2.74
CA THR A 21 -7.20 3.86 3.84
C THR A 21 -8.44 3.75 4.72
N ASP A 22 -9.25 4.82 4.77
CA ASP A 22 -10.51 4.90 5.53
C ASP A 22 -11.64 5.41 4.62
N GLU A 23 -11.94 4.63 3.60
CA GLU A 23 -12.88 5.00 2.56
C GLU A 23 -14.33 4.72 2.98
N THR A 24 -15.17 5.74 2.87
CA THR A 24 -16.62 5.57 3.03
C THR A 24 -17.16 4.62 1.95
N PRO A 25 -17.97 3.61 2.29
CA PRO A 25 -18.54 2.68 1.33
C PRO A 25 -19.22 3.39 0.15
N ASN A 26 -18.93 2.93 -1.06
CA ASN A 26 -19.46 3.45 -2.32
C ASN A 26 -19.10 4.92 -2.67
N LEU A 27 -18.28 5.58 -1.87
CA LEU A 27 -17.86 6.96 -2.17
C LEU A 27 -17.07 7.05 -3.48
N TRP A 28 -16.27 6.05 -3.80
CA TRP A 28 -15.51 5.97 -5.05
C TRP A 28 -16.41 6.04 -6.31
N GLN A 29 -17.65 5.55 -6.23
CA GLN A 29 -18.62 5.57 -7.33
C GLN A 29 -19.12 6.99 -7.66
N THR A 30 -18.93 7.94 -6.76
CA THR A 30 -19.28 9.34 -7.01
C THR A 30 -18.30 10.07 -7.92
N PHE A 31 -17.16 9.44 -8.23
CA PHE A 31 -16.18 10.00 -9.14
C PHE A 31 -16.72 10.06 -10.57
N ILE A 32 -16.69 11.26 -11.17
CA ILE A 32 -17.14 11.45 -12.55
C ILE A 32 -15.96 11.22 -13.50
N PRO A 33 -16.02 10.20 -14.37
CA PRO A 33 -14.95 9.89 -15.31
C PRO A 33 -14.74 11.01 -16.33
N THR A 34 -13.59 11.66 -16.27
CA THR A 34 -13.13 12.63 -17.27
C THR A 34 -12.26 11.95 -18.33
N ASN A 35 -11.97 12.63 -19.45
CA ASN A 35 -11.04 12.12 -20.45
C ASN A 35 -9.64 11.84 -19.86
N GLN A 36 -9.15 12.71 -18.96
CA GLN A 36 -7.88 12.51 -18.27
C GLN A 36 -7.90 11.27 -17.38
N PHE A 37 -9.02 11.02 -16.71
CA PHE A 37 -9.19 9.78 -15.94
C PHE A 37 -9.23 8.55 -16.85
N CYS A 38 -9.92 8.59 -17.98
CA CYS A 38 -9.93 7.48 -18.94
C CYS A 38 -8.51 7.16 -19.45
N ASP A 39 -7.68 8.17 -19.69
CA ASP A 39 -6.28 7.99 -20.05
C ASP A 39 -5.46 7.34 -18.91
N LEU A 40 -5.64 7.82 -17.67
CA LEU A 40 -5.00 7.23 -16.50
C LEU A 40 -5.41 5.76 -16.34
N LEU A 41 -6.70 5.48 -16.40
CA LEU A 41 -7.26 4.14 -16.26
C LEU A 41 -6.76 3.20 -17.35
N SER A 42 -6.76 3.63 -18.61
CA SER A 42 -6.26 2.86 -19.74
C SER A 42 -4.77 2.51 -19.60
N ARG A 43 -3.94 3.47 -19.17
CA ARG A 43 -2.52 3.24 -18.88
C ARG A 43 -2.32 2.29 -17.71
N SER A 44 -3.10 2.45 -16.64
CA SER A 44 -3.01 1.58 -15.46
C SER A 44 -3.39 0.14 -15.82
N ILE A 45 -4.48 -0.05 -16.55
CA ILE A 45 -4.90 -1.37 -17.03
C ILE A 45 -3.82 -1.98 -17.90
N THR A 46 -3.31 -1.26 -18.89
CA THR A 46 -2.25 -1.77 -19.78
C THR A 46 -1.00 -2.15 -18.99
N ALA A 47 -0.58 -1.30 -18.05
CA ALA A 47 0.62 -1.53 -17.26
C ALA A 47 0.52 -2.72 -16.32
N ILE A 48 -0.67 -3.02 -15.78
CA ILE A 48 -0.86 -4.05 -14.75
C ILE A 48 -1.33 -5.37 -15.36
N THR A 49 -2.21 -5.32 -16.35
CA THR A 49 -2.89 -6.53 -16.84
C THR A 49 -2.36 -7.09 -18.15
N SER A 50 -1.40 -6.43 -18.81
CA SER A 50 -0.87 -6.85 -20.10
C SER A 50 -0.34 -8.30 -20.06
N SER A 51 -0.68 -9.07 -21.09
CA SER A 51 -0.05 -10.36 -21.35
C SER A 51 1.39 -10.23 -21.85
N ASP A 52 1.72 -9.09 -22.47
CA ASP A 52 3.07 -8.74 -22.88
C ASP A 52 3.88 -8.26 -21.66
N ILE A 53 4.79 -9.09 -21.22
CA ILE A 53 5.66 -8.84 -20.05
C ILE A 53 6.41 -7.51 -20.19
N SER A 54 6.82 -7.14 -21.40
CA SER A 54 7.57 -5.89 -21.64
C SER A 54 6.76 -4.62 -21.35
N LYS A 55 5.43 -4.71 -21.36
CA LYS A 55 4.51 -3.61 -21.06
C LYS A 55 4.11 -3.55 -19.59
N ARG A 56 4.36 -4.61 -18.82
CA ARG A 56 4.00 -4.69 -17.41
C ARG A 56 4.95 -3.85 -16.58
N ARG A 57 4.39 -2.97 -15.75
CA ARG A 57 5.17 -2.05 -14.90
C ARG A 57 4.34 -1.50 -13.76
N SER A 58 5.02 -1.13 -12.69
CA SER A 58 4.46 -0.30 -11.62
C SER A 58 4.10 1.09 -12.12
N MET A 59 3.19 1.77 -11.43
CA MET A 59 2.65 3.07 -11.81
C MET A 59 3.02 4.15 -10.80
N TRP A 60 3.25 5.36 -11.28
CA TRP A 60 3.45 6.53 -10.44
C TRP A 60 2.57 7.69 -10.92
N VAL A 61 1.53 7.98 -10.14
CA VAL A 61 0.58 9.06 -10.40
C VAL A 61 1.06 10.33 -9.70
N ARG A 62 1.37 11.36 -10.47
CA ARG A 62 1.86 12.65 -9.97
C ARG A 62 0.94 13.78 -10.39
N GLY A 63 0.71 14.75 -9.50
CA GLY A 63 -0.09 15.94 -9.81
C GLY A 63 -0.20 16.87 -8.61
N THR A 64 -0.74 18.08 -8.82
CA THR A 64 -0.90 19.09 -7.76
C THR A 64 -1.94 18.66 -6.71
N PHE A 65 -1.95 19.34 -5.56
CA PHE A 65 -2.96 19.15 -4.51
C PHE A 65 -4.37 19.44 -5.04
N GLY A 66 -5.37 18.75 -4.49
CA GLY A 66 -6.78 19.03 -4.80
C GLY A 66 -7.25 18.60 -6.19
N THR A 67 -6.41 17.89 -6.99
CA THR A 67 -6.78 17.45 -8.35
C THR A 67 -7.52 16.12 -8.39
N GLY A 68 -7.94 15.57 -7.26
CA GLY A 68 -8.71 14.33 -7.19
C GLY A 68 -7.88 13.05 -7.44
N LYS A 69 -6.54 13.08 -7.29
CA LYS A 69 -5.67 11.91 -7.54
C LYS A 69 -6.03 10.69 -6.68
N SER A 70 -6.20 10.90 -5.38
CA SER A 70 -6.52 9.82 -4.44
C SER A 70 -7.88 9.20 -4.79
N HIS A 71 -8.89 10.03 -5.11
CA HIS A 71 -10.20 9.56 -5.54
C HIS A 71 -10.11 8.79 -6.87
N ALA A 72 -9.44 9.35 -7.89
CA ALA A 72 -9.21 8.67 -9.17
C ALA A 72 -8.46 7.35 -9.00
N SER A 73 -7.43 7.33 -8.14
CA SER A 73 -6.66 6.11 -7.85
C SER A 73 -7.46 5.06 -7.09
N SER A 74 -8.37 5.49 -6.22
CA SER A 74 -9.32 4.57 -5.59
C SER A 74 -10.25 3.93 -6.61
N VAL A 75 -10.77 4.70 -7.57
CA VAL A 75 -11.57 4.11 -8.67
C VAL A 75 -10.77 3.06 -9.45
N VAL A 76 -9.49 3.34 -9.75
CA VAL A 76 -8.60 2.34 -10.40
C VAL A 76 -8.45 1.11 -9.52
N ARG A 77 -8.29 1.27 -8.20
CA ARG A 77 -8.21 0.17 -7.24
C ARG A 77 -9.47 -0.69 -7.30
N HIS A 78 -10.65 -0.09 -7.17
CA HIS A 78 -11.92 -0.81 -7.22
C HIS A 78 -12.10 -1.56 -8.56
N ILE A 79 -11.83 -0.90 -9.68
CA ILE A 79 -11.92 -1.54 -11.00
C ILE A 79 -10.98 -2.75 -11.12
N LEU A 80 -9.79 -2.73 -10.54
CA LEU A 80 -8.83 -3.84 -10.65
C LEU A 80 -9.00 -4.93 -9.59
N CYS A 81 -9.56 -4.59 -8.42
CA CYS A 81 -9.47 -5.45 -7.25
C CYS A 81 -10.82 -6.00 -6.75
N ASP A 82 -11.92 -5.25 -6.89
CA ASP A 82 -13.21 -5.68 -6.36
C ASP A 82 -13.85 -6.80 -7.19
N PRO A 83 -14.85 -7.52 -6.68
CA PRO A 83 -15.67 -8.42 -7.48
C PRO A 83 -16.26 -7.70 -8.70
N TYR A 84 -16.39 -8.41 -9.81
CA TYR A 84 -16.87 -7.79 -11.06
C TYR A 84 -18.27 -7.19 -10.92
N ASP A 85 -19.16 -7.86 -10.19
CA ASP A 85 -20.54 -7.42 -9.98
C ASP A 85 -20.62 -6.07 -9.25
N ASP A 86 -19.66 -5.77 -8.36
CA ASP A 86 -19.62 -4.53 -7.60
C ASP A 86 -19.18 -3.33 -8.46
N ILE A 87 -18.42 -3.58 -9.53
CA ILE A 87 -17.91 -2.52 -10.42
C ILE A 87 -18.76 -2.34 -11.68
N GLU A 88 -19.55 -3.33 -12.08
CA GLU A 88 -20.25 -3.34 -13.37
C GLU A 88 -21.10 -2.08 -13.57
N GLY A 89 -21.86 -1.69 -12.54
CA GLY A 89 -22.70 -0.49 -12.59
C GLY A 89 -21.93 0.78 -12.89
N TYR A 90 -20.75 0.94 -12.25
CA TYR A 90 -19.89 2.09 -12.47
C TYR A 90 -19.25 2.11 -13.86
N LEU A 91 -18.96 0.96 -14.46
CA LEU A 91 -18.35 0.91 -15.79
C LEU A 91 -19.19 1.63 -16.85
N TYR A 92 -20.54 1.64 -16.71
CA TYR A 92 -21.41 2.37 -17.63
C TYR A 92 -21.23 3.90 -17.58
N SER A 93 -20.67 4.44 -16.51
CA SER A 93 -20.36 5.88 -16.39
C SER A 93 -19.11 6.29 -17.19
N ILE A 94 -18.25 5.32 -17.58
CA ILE A 94 -17.04 5.57 -18.34
C ILE A 94 -17.41 5.90 -19.79
N PRO A 95 -17.09 7.10 -20.33
CA PRO A 95 -17.56 7.52 -21.65
C PRO A 95 -16.90 6.79 -22.83
N ASN A 96 -15.80 6.05 -22.59
CA ASN A 96 -15.02 5.34 -23.60
C ASN A 96 -15.44 3.88 -23.72
N ASP A 97 -16.21 3.54 -24.75
CA ASP A 97 -16.75 2.20 -24.99
C ASP A 97 -15.65 1.15 -25.15
N ALA A 98 -14.61 1.47 -25.90
CA ALA A 98 -13.48 0.54 -26.12
C ALA A 98 -12.78 0.20 -24.80
N LEU A 99 -12.59 1.20 -23.92
CA LEU A 99 -12.01 1.01 -22.60
C LEU A 99 -12.93 0.15 -21.71
N ARG A 100 -14.24 0.38 -21.74
CA ARG A 100 -15.20 -0.46 -21.02
C ARG A 100 -15.11 -1.93 -21.42
N GLU A 101 -15.13 -2.21 -22.72
CA GLU A 101 -15.04 -3.58 -23.22
C GLU A 101 -13.69 -4.23 -22.90
N GLN A 102 -12.60 -3.47 -22.94
CA GLN A 102 -11.28 -3.93 -22.48
C GLN A 102 -11.31 -4.32 -21.01
N ILE A 103 -11.89 -3.49 -20.14
CA ILE A 103 -12.03 -3.78 -18.71
C ILE A 103 -12.85 -5.05 -18.49
N LYS A 104 -14.01 -5.16 -19.13
CA LYS A 104 -14.87 -6.35 -19.04
C LYS A 104 -14.12 -7.61 -19.42
N ALA A 105 -13.40 -7.60 -20.54
CA ALA A 105 -12.64 -8.75 -21.02
C ALA A 105 -11.55 -9.19 -20.03
N ILE A 106 -10.85 -8.24 -19.42
CA ILE A 106 -9.79 -8.51 -18.45
C ILE A 106 -10.38 -9.03 -17.15
N ARG A 107 -11.41 -8.35 -16.63
CA ARG A 107 -11.96 -8.61 -15.29
C ARG A 107 -12.73 -9.92 -15.20
N LYS A 108 -13.13 -10.52 -16.31
CA LYS A 108 -13.66 -11.89 -16.35
C LYS A 108 -12.65 -12.95 -15.87
N ASN A 109 -11.36 -12.70 -16.06
CA ASN A 109 -10.31 -13.69 -15.86
C ASN A 109 -9.20 -13.24 -14.92
N LYS A 110 -9.18 -11.97 -14.50
CA LYS A 110 -8.11 -11.44 -13.65
C LYS A 110 -8.66 -10.55 -12.54
N ARG A 111 -8.18 -10.78 -11.33
CA ARG A 111 -8.42 -9.94 -10.15
C ARG A 111 -7.12 -9.75 -9.39
N TYR A 112 -6.95 -8.57 -8.82
CA TYR A 112 -5.78 -8.24 -8.03
C TYR A 112 -6.15 -8.01 -6.57
N PHE A 113 -5.25 -8.35 -5.67
CA PHE A 113 -5.43 -8.09 -4.25
C PHE A 113 -4.83 -6.72 -3.90
N PRO A 114 -5.60 -5.80 -3.28
CA PRO A 114 -5.11 -4.48 -2.95
C PRO A 114 -4.48 -4.46 -1.55
N VAL A 115 -3.32 -3.82 -1.44
CA VAL A 115 -2.78 -3.32 -0.16
C VAL A 115 -2.72 -1.82 -0.25
N VAL A 116 -3.30 -1.11 0.71
CA VAL A 116 -3.39 0.35 0.70
C VAL A 116 -2.57 0.92 1.86
N LEU A 117 -1.63 1.80 1.52
CA LEU A 117 -0.80 2.54 2.48
C LEU A 117 -0.99 4.03 2.26
N LYS A 118 -0.79 4.79 3.33
CA LYS A 118 -0.71 6.25 3.30
C LYS A 118 0.64 6.69 3.84
N GLY A 119 1.26 7.65 3.17
CA GLY A 119 2.44 8.32 3.69
C GLY A 119 2.08 9.10 4.93
N VAL A 120 2.86 8.96 5.99
CA VAL A 120 2.74 9.75 7.22
C VAL A 120 3.95 10.66 7.36
N GLU A 121 3.78 11.80 8.02
CA GLU A 121 4.90 12.67 8.37
C GLU A 121 5.81 11.94 9.36
N GLY A 122 7.11 11.95 9.09
CA GLY A 122 8.11 11.31 9.92
C GLY A 122 9.25 10.70 9.12
N ALA A 123 10.33 10.35 9.81
CA ALA A 123 11.50 9.76 9.17
C ALA A 123 11.23 8.31 8.77
N TYR A 124 11.05 8.05 7.50
CA TYR A 124 11.10 6.70 6.96
C TYR A 124 12.57 6.27 6.81
N ASN A 125 12.98 5.29 7.59
CA ASN A 125 14.17 4.51 7.28
C ASN A 125 13.76 3.24 6.50
N ILE A 126 14.74 2.49 5.99
CA ILE A 126 14.47 1.29 5.20
C ILE A 126 13.74 0.20 6.01
N SER A 127 14.06 0.08 7.31
CA SER A 127 13.40 -0.88 8.20
C SER A 127 11.92 -0.50 8.39
N ARG A 128 11.62 0.76 8.69
CA ARG A 128 10.22 1.23 8.83
C ARG A 128 9.44 1.08 7.53
N PHE A 129 10.05 1.36 6.37
CA PHE A 129 9.43 1.14 5.06
C PHE A 129 9.05 -0.33 4.87
N ARG A 130 9.99 -1.25 5.12
CA ARG A 130 9.78 -2.70 5.01
C ARG A 130 8.68 -3.19 5.97
N LEU A 131 8.77 -2.83 7.24
CA LEU A 131 7.80 -3.22 8.27
C LEU A 131 6.40 -2.67 7.98
N SER A 132 6.30 -1.45 7.45
CA SER A 132 5.01 -0.87 7.03
C SER A 132 4.36 -1.69 5.92
N LEU A 133 5.13 -2.10 4.91
CA LEU A 133 4.62 -2.98 3.84
C LEU A 133 4.15 -4.33 4.39
N GLN A 134 4.93 -4.95 5.27
CA GLN A 134 4.56 -6.23 5.88
C GLN A 134 3.29 -6.09 6.74
N ARG A 135 3.24 -5.08 7.61
CA ARG A 135 2.09 -4.81 8.48
C ARG A 135 0.81 -4.58 7.70
N GLU A 136 0.83 -3.65 6.73
CA GLU A 136 -0.39 -3.31 6.00
C GLU A 136 -0.82 -4.44 5.05
N THR A 137 0.12 -5.23 4.52
CA THR A 137 -0.22 -6.44 3.76
C THR A 137 -0.92 -7.49 4.64
N LYS A 138 -0.37 -7.80 5.81
CA LYS A 138 -1.00 -8.73 6.76
C LYS A 138 -2.38 -8.23 7.21
N LYS A 139 -2.49 -6.93 7.51
CA LYS A 139 -3.75 -6.30 7.90
C LYS A 139 -4.80 -6.35 6.77
N ALA A 140 -4.40 -6.12 5.52
CA ALA A 140 -5.30 -6.23 4.37
C ALA A 140 -5.82 -7.65 4.18
N LEU A 141 -4.94 -8.66 4.30
CA LEU A 141 -5.32 -10.08 4.23
C LEU A 141 -6.30 -10.46 5.35
N ALA A 142 -5.99 -10.10 6.59
CA ALA A 142 -6.86 -10.38 7.74
C ALA A 142 -8.23 -9.69 7.59
N LYS A 143 -8.27 -8.43 7.14
CA LYS A 143 -9.52 -7.69 6.88
C LYS A 143 -10.37 -8.35 5.81
N ALA A 144 -9.73 -8.97 4.83
CA ALA A 144 -10.42 -9.73 3.77
C ALA A 144 -10.81 -11.16 4.21
N GLY A 145 -10.53 -11.55 5.45
CA GLY A 145 -10.88 -12.87 6.00
C GLY A 145 -9.89 -13.98 5.64
N TYR A 146 -8.69 -13.63 5.18
CA TYR A 146 -7.65 -14.61 4.84
C TYR A 146 -6.62 -14.71 5.96
N GLU A 147 -6.60 -15.84 6.65
CA GLU A 147 -5.60 -16.19 7.65
C GLU A 147 -4.36 -16.82 6.99
N MET A 148 -3.71 -16.08 6.12
CA MET A 148 -2.48 -16.54 5.49
C MET A 148 -1.29 -16.41 6.43
N VAL A 149 -0.64 -17.53 6.70
CA VAL A 149 0.65 -17.54 7.40
C VAL A 149 1.75 -17.18 6.39
N VAL A 150 2.12 -15.91 6.37
CA VAL A 150 3.32 -15.46 5.66
C VAL A 150 4.34 -15.05 6.71
N ASP A 151 5.44 -15.79 6.75
CA ASP A 151 6.56 -15.44 7.62
C ASP A 151 6.99 -13.99 7.30
N SER A 152 7.23 -13.21 8.33
CA SER A 152 7.60 -11.80 8.23
C SER A 152 8.64 -11.50 9.30
N ASP A 153 9.24 -10.34 9.25
CA ASP A 153 10.19 -9.91 10.29
C ASP A 153 9.55 -9.97 11.69
N PHE A 154 8.26 -9.60 11.79
CA PHE A 154 7.52 -9.76 13.05
C PHE A 154 7.40 -11.23 13.50
N THR A 155 7.23 -12.15 12.58
CA THR A 155 7.18 -13.58 12.89
C THR A 155 8.52 -14.09 13.37
N GLU A 156 9.62 -13.66 12.74
CA GLU A 156 10.97 -14.01 13.17
C GLU A 156 11.31 -13.40 14.54
N ALA A 157 10.88 -12.14 14.79
CA ALA A 157 11.02 -11.52 16.10
C ALA A 157 10.28 -12.30 17.18
N LEU A 158 9.05 -12.76 16.92
CA LEU A 158 8.29 -13.59 17.84
C LEU A 158 8.99 -14.92 18.13
N LYS A 159 9.45 -15.65 17.11
CA LYS A 159 10.20 -16.88 17.26
C LYS A 159 11.45 -16.69 18.14
N TRP A 160 12.15 -15.57 17.91
CA TRP A 160 13.32 -15.22 18.71
C TRP A 160 12.96 -14.96 20.17
N VAL A 161 11.94 -14.10 20.42
CA VAL A 161 11.48 -13.75 21.77
C VAL A 161 11.00 -14.99 22.54
N GLU A 162 10.24 -15.88 21.89
CA GLU A 162 9.77 -17.13 22.49
C GLU A 162 10.92 -18.06 22.87
N SER A 163 11.94 -18.19 22.01
CA SER A 163 13.11 -19.03 22.26
C SER A 163 14.07 -18.45 23.30
N HIS A 164 13.98 -17.14 23.60
CA HIS A 164 14.88 -16.43 24.53
C HIS A 164 14.13 -15.75 25.68
N GLN A 165 13.01 -16.32 26.11
CA GLN A 165 12.15 -15.73 27.16
C GLN A 165 12.91 -15.33 28.43
N SER A 166 13.90 -16.15 28.85
CA SER A 166 14.69 -15.86 30.05
C SER A 166 15.60 -14.64 29.94
N ARG A 167 15.92 -14.18 28.73
CA ARG A 167 16.75 -13.00 28.48
C ARG A 167 15.96 -11.69 28.45
N ILE A 168 14.64 -11.76 28.34
CA ILE A 168 13.81 -10.56 28.15
C ILE A 168 13.91 -9.58 29.33
N PRO A 169 13.92 -10.01 30.61
CA PRO A 169 14.08 -9.08 31.72
C PRO A 169 15.40 -8.28 31.65
N GLU A 170 16.52 -8.95 31.40
CA GLU A 170 17.82 -8.31 31.24
C GLU A 170 17.85 -7.36 30.02
N LEU A 171 17.23 -7.77 28.90
CA LEU A 171 17.12 -6.94 27.70
C LEU A 171 16.37 -5.63 27.98
N LEU A 172 15.27 -5.70 28.76
CA LEU A 172 14.49 -4.52 29.15
C LEU A 172 15.25 -3.64 30.14
N GLU A 173 15.99 -4.21 31.08
CA GLU A 173 16.83 -3.43 32.03
C GLU A 173 17.93 -2.64 31.33
N ASN A 174 18.45 -3.14 30.21
CA ASN A 174 19.55 -2.52 29.47
C ASN A 174 19.12 -1.62 28.31
N ASN A 175 17.82 -1.51 28.03
CA ASN A 175 17.30 -0.76 26.89
C ASN A 175 16.06 0.06 27.26
N ASP A 176 16.31 1.32 27.65
CA ASP A 176 15.26 2.25 28.11
C ASP A 176 14.17 2.49 27.06
N GLU A 177 14.51 2.56 25.78
CA GLU A 177 13.56 2.80 24.70
C GLU A 177 12.60 1.62 24.56
N LEU A 178 13.09 0.38 24.54
CA LEU A 178 12.25 -0.81 24.52
C LEU A 178 11.43 -0.93 25.81
N ALA A 179 12.01 -0.63 26.98
CA ALA A 179 11.34 -0.68 28.27
C ALA A 179 10.22 0.37 28.40
N SER A 180 10.33 1.51 27.68
CA SER A 180 9.26 2.51 27.62
C SER A 180 8.00 2.02 26.88
N GLU A 181 8.16 1.12 25.92
CA GLU A 181 7.07 0.57 25.11
C GLU A 181 6.44 -0.69 25.73
N VAL A 182 7.25 -1.52 26.38
CA VAL A 182 6.82 -2.81 26.92
C VAL A 182 7.45 -3.08 28.27
N SER A 183 6.67 -3.52 29.24
CA SER A 183 7.15 -3.71 30.62
C SER A 183 7.52 -5.16 30.96
N ASN A 184 7.22 -6.12 30.10
CA ASN A 184 7.48 -7.55 30.33
C ASN A 184 7.33 -8.37 29.04
N TYR A 185 7.68 -9.67 29.15
CA TYR A 185 7.57 -10.63 28.05
C TYR A 185 6.19 -10.67 27.40
N ASP A 186 5.11 -10.78 28.19
CA ASP A 186 3.76 -10.94 27.64
C ASP A 186 3.34 -9.72 26.80
N LYS A 187 3.70 -8.51 27.27
CA LYS A 187 3.44 -7.27 26.51
C LYS A 187 4.27 -7.17 25.24
N LEU A 188 5.54 -7.61 25.30
CA LEU A 188 6.39 -7.66 24.12
C LEU A 188 5.78 -8.59 23.06
N VAL A 189 5.40 -9.81 23.45
CA VAL A 189 4.73 -10.77 22.56
C VAL A 189 3.42 -10.20 21.99
N ALA A 190 2.59 -9.58 22.83
CA ALA A 190 1.33 -8.98 22.41
C ALA A 190 1.53 -7.86 21.35
N LYS A 191 2.51 -6.99 21.57
CA LYS A 191 2.85 -5.91 20.64
C LYS A 191 3.42 -6.41 19.32
N LEU A 192 4.30 -7.41 19.35
CA LEU A 192 4.84 -8.03 18.13
C LEU A 192 3.74 -8.76 17.33
N ASN A 193 2.81 -9.46 18.00
CA ASN A 193 1.64 -10.06 17.36
C ASN A 193 0.72 -9.00 16.72
N ALA A 194 0.63 -7.81 17.30
CA ALA A 194 -0.07 -6.67 16.73
C ALA A 194 0.69 -6.00 15.56
N ASN A 195 1.87 -6.50 15.21
CA ASN A 195 2.80 -5.93 14.23
C ASN A 195 3.17 -4.47 14.55
N ASP A 196 3.46 -4.17 15.82
CA ASP A 196 3.88 -2.86 16.28
C ASP A 196 5.31 -2.56 15.78
N ILE A 197 5.42 -1.55 14.94
CA ILE A 197 6.67 -1.21 14.25
C ILE A 197 7.70 -0.61 15.21
N ASP A 198 7.26 0.23 16.14
CA ASP A 198 8.18 0.92 17.06
C ASP A 198 8.79 -0.09 18.04
N VAL A 199 7.98 -0.98 18.59
CA VAL A 199 8.46 -2.09 19.42
C VAL A 199 9.43 -3.00 18.67
N PHE A 200 9.14 -3.32 17.40
CA PHE A 200 10.06 -4.12 16.59
C PHE A 200 11.40 -3.42 16.40
N LEU A 201 11.40 -2.12 16.05
CA LEU A 201 12.62 -1.35 15.81
C LEU A 201 13.47 -1.22 17.09
N HIS A 202 12.86 -0.95 18.25
CA HIS A 202 13.57 -0.90 19.52
C HIS A 202 14.12 -2.29 19.93
N LEU A 203 13.39 -3.36 19.64
CA LEU A 203 13.89 -4.72 19.84
C LEU A 203 15.07 -5.03 18.91
N GLU A 204 14.99 -4.68 17.63
CA GLU A 204 16.09 -4.85 16.66
C GLU A 204 17.35 -4.09 17.10
N GLU A 205 17.19 -2.86 17.59
CA GLU A 205 18.28 -2.04 18.10
C GLU A 205 18.90 -2.65 19.37
N ALA A 206 18.08 -3.07 20.32
CA ALA A 206 18.53 -3.75 21.53
C ALA A 206 19.35 -5.00 21.23
N LEU A 207 18.97 -5.77 20.20
CA LEU A 207 19.66 -6.99 19.77
C LEU A 207 20.91 -6.74 18.93
N ALA A 208 20.99 -5.59 18.27
CA ALA A 208 22.16 -5.24 17.44
C ALA A 208 23.46 -5.17 18.28
N ALA A 209 23.38 -4.82 19.58
CA ALA A 209 24.50 -4.87 20.50
C ALA A 209 25.15 -6.26 20.59
N ASP A 210 24.32 -7.32 20.49
CA ASP A 210 24.74 -8.74 20.49
C ASP A 210 25.00 -9.29 19.09
N LYS A 211 25.01 -8.45 18.05
CA LYS A 211 25.11 -8.85 16.64
C LYS A 211 24.01 -9.82 16.21
N THR A 212 22.86 -9.78 16.85
CA THR A 212 21.68 -10.54 16.48
C THR A 212 20.81 -9.70 15.56
N TYR A 213 20.49 -10.21 14.37
CA TYR A 213 19.67 -9.52 13.39
C TYR A 213 18.41 -10.34 13.13
N LEU A 214 17.25 -9.68 13.25
CA LEU A 214 15.93 -10.31 13.10
C LEU A 214 15.42 -10.29 11.65
N THR A 215 16.15 -9.64 10.77
CA THR A 215 15.74 -9.42 9.39
C THR A 215 16.48 -10.33 8.47
N SER A 216 15.77 -11.16 7.72
CA SER A 216 16.36 -12.16 6.84
C SER A 216 16.21 -11.84 5.36
N ASP A 217 15.13 -11.21 4.92
CA ASP A 217 14.80 -11.22 3.51
C ASP A 217 14.64 -9.83 2.87
N ASN A 218 14.94 -9.79 1.59
CA ASN A 218 14.65 -8.64 0.75
C ASN A 218 13.12 -8.48 0.64
N ILE A 219 12.58 -7.33 1.01
CA ILE A 219 11.13 -7.04 0.97
C ILE A 219 10.51 -7.35 -0.40
N SER A 220 11.26 -7.18 -1.49
CA SER A 220 10.76 -7.50 -2.84
C SER A 220 10.52 -8.99 -3.03
N ASP A 221 11.35 -9.86 -2.44
CA ASP A 221 11.18 -11.32 -2.52
C ASP A 221 10.05 -11.77 -1.60
N TRP A 222 9.93 -11.19 -0.41
CA TRP A 222 8.80 -11.41 0.48
C TRP A 222 7.45 -11.08 -0.18
N LEU A 223 7.35 -9.96 -0.88
CA LEU A 223 6.13 -9.60 -1.62
C LEU A 223 5.80 -10.58 -2.75
N VAL A 224 6.82 -11.14 -3.40
CA VAL A 224 6.64 -12.20 -4.40
C VAL A 224 6.09 -13.48 -3.76
N ASP A 225 6.58 -13.85 -2.58
CA ASP A 225 6.09 -15.05 -1.89
C ASP A 225 4.66 -14.85 -1.36
N VAL A 226 4.32 -13.66 -0.89
CA VAL A 226 2.92 -13.30 -0.59
C VAL A 226 2.06 -13.45 -1.84
N GLN A 227 2.48 -12.90 -2.98
CA GLN A 227 1.71 -12.96 -4.22
C GLN A 227 1.52 -14.40 -4.69
N LYS A 228 2.53 -15.26 -4.59
CA LYS A 228 2.41 -16.69 -4.94
C LYS A 228 1.34 -17.37 -4.08
N LYS A 229 1.38 -17.17 -2.77
CA LYS A 229 0.37 -17.73 -1.85
C LYS A 229 -1.04 -17.22 -2.16
N ILE A 230 -1.20 -15.93 -2.44
CA ILE A 230 -2.48 -15.33 -2.87
C ILE A 230 -3.01 -16.04 -4.13
N ALA A 231 -2.13 -16.32 -5.09
CA ALA A 231 -2.50 -17.00 -6.32
C ALA A 231 -2.79 -18.50 -6.10
N GLU A 232 -2.00 -19.20 -5.30
CA GLU A 232 -2.19 -20.62 -4.96
C GLU A 232 -3.50 -20.87 -4.21
N GLU A 233 -3.91 -19.96 -3.34
CA GLU A 233 -5.17 -20.02 -2.61
C GLU A 233 -6.37 -19.50 -3.43
N GLY A 234 -6.15 -19.09 -4.69
CA GLY A 234 -7.19 -18.60 -5.57
C GLY A 234 -7.83 -17.27 -5.15
N ILE A 235 -7.13 -16.51 -4.29
CA ILE A 235 -7.62 -15.23 -3.78
C ILE A 235 -7.60 -14.16 -4.89
N ALA A 236 -6.47 -14.06 -5.59
CA ALA A 236 -6.26 -13.12 -6.70
C ALA A 236 -5.06 -13.54 -7.56
N ASP A 237 -4.98 -12.99 -8.78
CA ASP A 237 -3.89 -13.28 -9.73
C ASP A 237 -2.61 -12.50 -9.44
N GLY A 238 -2.70 -11.44 -8.66
CA GLY A 238 -1.57 -10.58 -8.34
C GLY A 238 -1.84 -9.64 -7.17
N LEU A 239 -0.81 -8.91 -6.78
CA LEU A 239 -0.79 -7.99 -5.66
C LEU A 239 -0.51 -6.57 -6.17
N ILE A 240 -1.34 -5.60 -5.77
CA ILE A 240 -1.10 -4.18 -6.06
C ILE A 240 -1.00 -3.41 -4.74
N ILE A 241 0.12 -2.72 -4.56
CA ILE A 241 0.38 -1.87 -3.41
C ILE A 241 0.06 -0.43 -3.81
N PHE A 242 -1.08 0.09 -3.36
CA PHE A 242 -1.47 1.48 -3.50
C PHE A 242 -0.89 2.28 -2.34
N TRP A 243 -0.03 3.24 -2.63
CA TRP A 243 0.57 4.09 -1.60
C TRP A 243 0.26 5.55 -1.87
N ASP A 244 -0.69 6.07 -1.10
CA ASP A 244 -1.09 7.48 -1.20
C ASP A 244 -0.14 8.37 -0.38
N GLU A 245 -0.08 9.65 -0.71
CA GLU A 245 0.81 10.65 -0.09
C GLU A 245 2.29 10.20 -0.08
N PHE A 246 2.72 9.50 -1.14
CA PHE A 246 4.06 8.92 -1.22
C PHE A 246 5.19 9.96 -1.21
N THR A 247 4.89 11.24 -1.42
CA THR A 247 5.87 12.34 -1.35
C THR A 247 6.56 12.39 0.01
N SER A 248 5.83 12.23 1.12
CA SER A 248 6.39 12.24 2.48
C SER A 248 7.39 11.10 2.71
N VAL A 249 7.17 9.96 2.05
CA VAL A 249 8.08 8.81 2.08
C VAL A 249 9.36 9.12 1.29
N MET A 250 9.21 9.72 0.10
CA MET A 250 10.34 10.07 -0.78
C MET A 250 11.27 11.12 -0.18
N ASP A 251 10.71 12.13 0.48
CA ASP A 251 11.48 13.23 1.08
C ASP A 251 12.41 12.73 2.20
N THR A 252 12.07 11.60 2.81
CA THR A 252 12.85 10.98 3.90
C THR A 252 13.71 9.80 3.44
N LEU A 253 13.42 9.22 2.26
CA LEU A 253 14.25 8.17 1.67
C LEU A 253 15.49 8.80 1.03
N GLN A 254 16.68 8.54 1.59
CA GLN A 254 17.97 8.90 1.02
C GLN A 254 18.27 8.03 -0.23
N SER A 255 19.19 8.49 -1.09
CA SER A 255 19.49 7.91 -2.42
C SER A 255 19.68 6.40 -2.47
N ASP A 256 20.26 5.78 -1.44
CA ASP A 256 20.50 4.31 -1.41
C ASP A 256 19.22 3.47 -1.28
N ARG A 257 18.09 4.12 -0.98
CA ARG A 257 16.81 3.48 -0.73
C ARG A 257 15.88 3.46 -1.94
N ILE A 258 16.19 4.23 -2.96
CA ILE A 258 15.53 4.17 -4.28
C ILE A 258 15.68 2.77 -4.86
N ASN A 259 16.79 2.10 -4.59
CA ASN A 259 17.05 0.72 -5.03
C ASN A 259 15.97 -0.28 -4.55
N VAL A 260 15.42 -0.08 -3.34
CA VAL A 260 14.35 -0.96 -2.82
C VAL A 260 13.07 -0.82 -3.64
N LEU A 261 12.68 0.42 -3.93
CA LEU A 261 11.52 0.69 -4.81
C LEU A 261 11.73 0.14 -6.21
N GLN A 262 12.92 0.31 -6.74
CA GLN A 262 13.30 -0.22 -8.05
C GLN A 262 13.22 -1.75 -8.05
N ASN A 263 13.79 -2.42 -7.05
CA ASN A 263 13.73 -3.87 -6.91
C ASN A 263 12.29 -4.39 -6.85
N ILE A 264 11.39 -3.72 -6.10
CA ILE A 264 9.97 -4.09 -6.07
C ILE A 264 9.33 -3.84 -7.44
N ALA A 265 9.61 -2.69 -8.07
CA ALA A 265 9.04 -2.34 -9.36
C ALA A 265 9.48 -3.31 -10.48
N GLU A 266 10.69 -3.84 -10.43
CA GLU A 266 11.19 -4.85 -11.38
C GLU A 266 10.44 -6.19 -11.27
N LYS A 267 9.93 -6.52 -10.06
CA LYS A 267 9.09 -7.72 -9.87
C LYS A 267 7.78 -7.66 -10.66
N SER A 268 7.31 -6.47 -11.03
CA SER A 268 6.08 -6.30 -11.82
C SER A 268 6.14 -6.99 -13.20
N GLN A 269 7.31 -7.16 -13.77
CA GLN A 269 7.46 -7.82 -15.07
C GLN A 269 7.27 -9.34 -14.97
N LYS A 270 7.88 -9.99 -13.99
CA LYS A 270 7.92 -11.45 -13.89
C LYS A 270 6.89 -12.03 -12.89
N ASN A 271 6.60 -11.24 -11.86
CA ASN A 271 5.80 -11.71 -10.74
C ASN A 271 4.63 -10.76 -10.52
N ASN A 272 3.47 -10.90 -10.73
CA ASN A 272 2.29 -10.04 -10.58
C ASN A 272 2.25 -9.18 -9.29
N VAL A 273 3.35 -8.50 -8.96
CA VAL A 273 3.51 -7.57 -7.83
C VAL A 273 3.72 -6.16 -8.39
N PHE A 274 2.84 -5.22 -8.08
CA PHE A 274 2.86 -3.88 -8.63
C PHE A 274 2.84 -2.83 -7.53
N LEU A 275 3.63 -1.76 -7.71
CA LEU A 275 3.49 -0.53 -6.96
C LEU A 275 2.59 0.44 -7.74
N TYR A 276 1.66 1.07 -7.04
CA TYR A 276 0.85 2.16 -7.53
C TYR A 276 1.02 3.36 -6.59
N LEU A 277 2.01 4.20 -6.91
CA LEU A 277 2.42 5.32 -6.06
C LEU A 277 1.65 6.57 -6.43
N ILE A 278 1.15 7.30 -5.44
CA ILE A 278 0.42 8.55 -5.62
C ILE A 278 1.16 9.63 -4.86
N SER A 279 1.59 10.68 -5.56
CA SER A 279 2.37 11.75 -4.96
C SER A 279 1.95 13.14 -5.43
N HIS A 280 2.28 14.14 -4.62
CA HIS A 280 2.15 15.53 -5.00
C HIS A 280 3.36 15.96 -5.86
N ARG A 281 3.11 16.85 -6.82
CA ARG A 281 4.18 17.51 -7.55
C ARG A 281 4.75 18.60 -6.64
N THR A 282 5.89 18.37 -6.04
CA THR A 282 6.62 19.46 -5.35
C THR A 282 7.33 20.31 -6.41
N GLU A 283 7.23 21.63 -6.30
CA GLU A 283 7.92 22.57 -7.19
C GLU A 283 9.45 22.58 -7.01
N ARG A 284 9.99 21.72 -6.15
CA ARG A 284 11.43 21.65 -5.82
C ARG A 284 12.34 21.13 -6.95
N THR A 285 11.81 20.81 -8.12
CA THR A 285 12.64 20.39 -9.27
C THR A 285 13.31 21.56 -10.02
N SER A 286 13.24 22.79 -9.52
CA SER A 286 13.87 23.94 -10.19
C SER A 286 15.25 24.32 -9.62
N VAL A 287 15.78 23.62 -8.63
CA VAL A 287 17.07 24.00 -7.99
C VAL A 287 18.24 23.19 -8.52
N ASP A 288 18.02 22.01 -9.09
CA ASP A 288 19.11 21.16 -9.62
C ASP A 288 19.53 21.47 -11.07
N ALA A 289 18.99 22.52 -11.67
CA ALA A 289 19.38 22.97 -13.01
C ALA A 289 20.46 24.07 -13.03
N LYS A 290 21.17 24.26 -11.92
CA LYS A 290 22.35 25.12 -11.86
C LYS A 290 23.47 24.41 -11.09
N GLY A 291 24.15 23.53 -11.80
CA GLY A 291 25.40 22.93 -11.44
C GLY A 291 26.16 22.62 -12.69
#